data_8a189c114c6f8a5084eabbe470e1f746
#
_entry.id   8a189c114c6f8a5084eabbe470e1f746
#
_cell.length_a   1.000
_cell.length_b   1.000
_cell.length_c   1.000
_cell.angle_alpha   90.00
_cell.angle_beta   90.00
_cell.angle_gamma   90.00
#
_symmetry.space_group_name_H-M   'P 1'
#
loop_
_entity.id
_entity.type
_entity.pdbx_description
1 polymer ?
#
loop_
_entity_poly.entity_id
_entity_poly.type
_entity_poly.pdbx_seq_one_letter_code
_entity_poly.pdbx_strand_id
1 'polypeptide(L)'
;VDQFIQDGIRPRQIGYFSFTKKAATEAATRAADKFGLDAENDLAFFRTLHSYAFNQLGMTREKMMGFEDYKEFGEKCGIPIKTAKFSESDGTFNSDNEYLTIINTAAVKRMDLLEYYDSRQNILDIERNTLYLLAEELKRFKKEKGLKDFNDLLEDFIAKEKHNKFEV
;
A
#
# COMPACT_ATOMS: atom_id res chain seq x y z
N VAL A 1 18.34 12.15 10.52
CA VAL A 1 18.03 11.82 11.93
C VAL A 1 19.04 12.50 12.85
N ASP A 2 20.35 12.28 12.65
CA ASP A 2 21.42 12.84 13.51
C ASP A 2 21.29 14.36 13.68
N GLN A 3 21.16 15.08 12.57
CA GLN A 3 21.04 16.53 12.60
C GLN A 3 19.80 16.99 13.39
N PHE A 4 18.65 16.36 13.17
CA PHE A 4 17.42 16.71 13.90
C PHE A 4 17.54 16.52 15.40
N ILE A 5 18.20 15.44 15.85
CA ILE A 5 18.43 15.20 17.28
C ILE A 5 19.41 16.22 17.85
N GLN A 6 20.48 16.56 17.12
CA GLN A 6 21.43 17.60 17.53
C GLN A 6 20.78 18.98 17.61
N ASP A 7 19.82 19.26 16.73
CA ASP A 7 19.05 20.51 16.72
C ASP A 7 17.95 20.53 17.81
N GLY A 8 17.89 19.50 18.65
CA GLY A 8 16.96 19.42 19.80
C GLY A 8 15.55 18.95 19.44
N ILE A 9 15.32 18.46 18.22
CA ILE A 9 14.03 17.88 17.82
C ILE A 9 13.85 16.55 18.56
N ARG A 10 12.69 16.39 19.21
CA ARG A 10 12.41 15.16 19.94
C ARG A 10 12.28 13.97 18.97
N PRO A 11 12.85 12.80 19.29
CA PRO A 11 12.78 11.62 18.42
C PRO A 11 11.34 11.28 17.97
N ARG A 12 10.35 11.46 18.83
CA ARG A 12 8.92 11.26 18.53
C ARG A 12 8.33 12.21 17.50
N GLN A 13 9.03 13.28 17.15
CA GLN A 13 8.63 14.24 16.12
C GLN A 13 9.32 13.98 14.78
N ILE A 14 10.22 12.98 14.74
CA ILE A 14 10.97 12.60 13.54
C ILE A 14 10.26 11.44 12.86
N GLY A 15 9.82 11.65 11.61
CA GLY A 15 9.29 10.60 10.75
C GLY A 15 10.36 10.07 9.80
N TYR A 16 10.50 8.75 9.73
CA TYR A 16 11.28 8.06 8.71
C TYR A 16 10.40 7.06 7.97
N PHE A 17 10.22 7.28 6.68
CA PHE A 17 9.35 6.44 5.86
C PHE A 17 10.14 5.70 4.80
N SER A 18 9.88 4.41 4.66
CA SER A 18 10.44 3.59 3.60
C SER A 18 9.36 2.77 2.89
N PHE A 19 9.70 2.20 1.74
CA PHE A 19 8.80 1.31 1.03
C PHE A 19 8.73 -0.09 1.67
N THR A 20 9.80 -0.51 2.37
CA THR A 20 9.88 -1.85 2.94
C THR A 20 9.95 -1.81 4.46
N LYS A 21 9.30 -2.80 5.09
CA LYS A 21 9.34 -2.98 6.55
C LYS A 21 10.78 -3.19 7.04
N LYS A 22 11.58 -3.97 6.29
CA LYS A 22 12.99 -4.23 6.63
C LYS A 22 13.79 -2.95 6.76
N ALA A 23 13.70 -2.05 5.77
CA ALA A 23 14.43 -0.79 5.80
C ALA A 23 13.96 0.13 6.93
N ALA A 24 12.64 0.19 7.19
CA ALA A 24 12.11 0.97 8.31
C ALA A 24 12.61 0.44 9.67
N THR A 25 12.58 -0.88 9.88
CA THR A 25 13.05 -1.52 11.10
C THR A 25 14.56 -1.32 11.28
N GLU A 26 15.35 -1.49 10.22
CA GLU A 26 16.81 -1.29 10.26
C GLU A 26 17.15 0.17 10.64
N ALA A 27 16.46 1.14 10.06
CA ALA A 27 16.65 2.55 10.40
C ALA A 27 16.29 2.84 11.88
N ALA A 28 15.19 2.27 12.38
CA ALA A 28 14.79 2.40 13.78
C ALA A 28 15.84 1.78 14.73
N THR A 29 16.30 0.57 14.43
CA THR A 29 17.33 -0.11 15.24
C THR A 29 18.62 0.70 15.28
N ARG A 30 19.12 1.15 14.14
CA ARG A 30 20.35 1.97 14.08
C ARG A 30 20.22 3.28 14.83
N ALA A 31 19.05 3.93 14.76
CA ALA A 31 18.83 5.16 15.52
C ALA A 31 18.74 4.88 17.03
N ALA A 32 18.04 3.82 17.42
CA ALA A 32 17.93 3.41 18.82
C ALA A 32 19.32 3.11 19.42
N ASP A 33 20.12 2.30 18.73
CA ASP A 33 21.47 1.93 19.18
C ASP A 33 22.40 3.15 19.30
N LYS A 34 22.34 4.05 18.30
CA LYS A 34 23.22 5.22 18.23
C LYS A 34 22.91 6.26 19.30
N PHE A 35 21.64 6.47 19.61
CA PHE A 35 21.20 7.55 20.49
C PHE A 35 20.66 7.09 21.83
N GLY A 36 20.70 5.78 22.12
CA GLY A 36 20.17 5.21 23.36
C GLY A 36 18.66 5.36 23.50
N LEU A 37 17.92 5.24 22.40
CA LEU A 37 16.47 5.44 22.32
C LEU A 37 15.71 4.11 22.39
N ASP A 38 14.45 4.18 22.81
CA ASP A 38 13.52 3.07 22.70
C ASP A 38 12.89 3.06 21.29
N ALA A 39 13.13 1.97 20.54
CA ALA A 39 12.67 1.88 19.15
C ALA A 39 11.13 1.90 19.01
N GLU A 40 10.39 1.37 20.00
CA GLU A 40 8.92 1.33 19.97
C GLU A 40 8.31 2.66 20.41
N ASN A 41 8.85 3.25 21.46
CA ASN A 41 8.29 4.43 22.09
C ASN A 41 8.80 5.75 21.48
N ASP A 42 10.10 5.83 21.17
CA ASP A 42 10.72 7.07 20.70
C ASP A 42 10.72 7.18 19.17
N LEU A 43 10.72 6.04 18.45
CA LEU A 43 10.80 5.97 17.00
C LEU A 43 9.50 5.43 16.36
N ALA A 44 8.37 5.73 16.96
CA ALA A 44 7.04 5.25 16.52
C ALA A 44 6.70 5.59 15.05
N PHE A 45 7.34 6.59 14.47
CA PHE A 45 7.16 7.00 13.07
C PHE A 45 8.27 6.53 12.12
N PHE A 46 9.10 5.58 12.55
CA PHE A 46 10.02 4.85 11.69
C PHE A 46 9.30 3.62 11.12
N ARG A 47 8.62 3.78 9.97
CA ARG A 47 7.74 2.75 9.43
C ARG A 47 7.56 2.84 7.92
N THR A 48 6.84 1.89 7.35
CA THR A 48 6.45 2.01 5.94
C THR A 48 5.36 3.06 5.75
N LEU A 49 5.32 3.67 4.56
CA LEU A 49 4.27 4.63 4.22
C LEU A 49 2.86 4.01 4.36
N HIS A 50 2.68 2.77 3.92
CA HIS A 50 1.41 2.05 4.09
C HIS A 50 1.02 1.87 5.57
N SER A 51 1.98 1.47 6.41
CA SER A 51 1.73 1.34 7.86
C SER A 51 1.38 2.67 8.51
N TYR A 52 1.99 3.76 8.06
CA TYR A 52 1.66 5.11 8.52
C TYR A 52 0.25 5.52 8.07
N ALA A 53 -0.05 5.37 6.79
CA ALA A 53 -1.38 5.66 6.23
C ALA A 53 -2.48 4.86 6.93
N PHE A 54 -2.25 3.55 7.15
CA PHE A 54 -3.17 2.66 7.85
C PHE A 54 -3.55 3.19 9.24
N ASN A 55 -2.55 3.60 10.03
CA ASN A 55 -2.78 4.14 11.37
C ASN A 55 -3.46 5.52 11.33
N GLN A 56 -3.04 6.41 10.41
CA GLN A 56 -3.61 7.75 10.29
C GLN A 56 -5.08 7.73 9.86
N LEU A 57 -5.49 6.74 9.10
CA LEU A 57 -6.88 6.54 8.67
C LEU A 57 -7.72 5.76 9.69
N GLY A 58 -7.12 5.26 10.77
CA GLY A 58 -7.82 4.40 11.73
C GLY A 58 -8.35 3.11 11.11
N MET A 59 -7.63 2.59 10.11
CA MET A 59 -8.02 1.36 9.42
C MET A 59 -7.84 0.13 10.32
N THR A 60 -8.65 -0.88 10.09
CA THR A 60 -8.51 -2.20 10.71
C THR A 60 -8.20 -3.26 9.65
N ARG A 61 -7.66 -4.40 10.06
CA ARG A 61 -7.28 -5.47 9.12
C ARG A 61 -8.48 -6.06 8.39
N GLU A 62 -9.63 -6.10 9.04
CA GLU A 62 -10.89 -6.63 8.49
C GLU A 62 -11.42 -5.77 7.34
N LYS A 63 -10.97 -4.52 7.26
CA LYS A 63 -11.31 -3.60 6.16
C LYS A 63 -10.32 -3.63 5.00
N MET A 64 -9.23 -4.39 5.13
CA MET A 64 -8.25 -4.56 4.05
C MET A 64 -8.52 -5.83 3.28
N MET A 65 -8.51 -5.75 1.96
CA MET A 65 -8.63 -6.93 1.11
C MET A 65 -7.51 -7.94 1.39
N GLY A 66 -7.92 -9.16 1.77
CA GLY A 66 -7.05 -10.31 1.92
C GLY A 66 -7.20 -11.29 0.75
N PHE A 67 -6.47 -12.40 0.82
CA PHE A 67 -6.52 -13.43 -0.22
C PHE A 67 -7.94 -14.00 -0.42
N GLU A 68 -8.67 -14.26 0.66
CA GLU A 68 -10.02 -14.82 0.58
C GLU A 68 -11.00 -13.88 -0.12
N ASP A 69 -10.85 -12.56 0.04
CA ASP A 69 -11.66 -11.57 -0.66
C ASP A 69 -11.36 -11.55 -2.15
N TYR A 70 -10.08 -11.64 -2.54
CA TYR A 70 -9.70 -11.76 -3.95
C TYR A 70 -10.20 -13.07 -4.57
N LYS A 71 -10.14 -14.17 -3.82
CA LYS A 71 -10.65 -15.46 -4.26
C LYS A 71 -12.17 -15.40 -4.48
N GLU A 72 -12.93 -14.85 -3.53
CA GLU A 72 -14.38 -14.66 -3.67
C GLU A 72 -14.72 -13.76 -4.87
N PHE A 73 -13.97 -12.67 -5.05
CA PHE A 73 -14.09 -11.82 -6.23
C PHE A 73 -13.86 -12.63 -7.53
N GLY A 74 -12.82 -13.45 -7.55
CA GLY A 74 -12.51 -14.30 -8.68
C GLY A 74 -13.63 -15.31 -9.00
N GLU A 75 -14.19 -15.97 -7.98
CA GLU A 75 -15.32 -16.88 -8.12
C GLU A 75 -16.55 -16.15 -8.67
N LYS A 76 -16.85 -14.96 -8.17
CA LYS A 76 -17.96 -14.11 -8.65
C LYS A 76 -17.80 -13.71 -10.11
N CYS A 77 -16.58 -13.43 -10.54
CA CYS A 77 -16.30 -13.00 -11.93
C CYS A 77 -15.95 -14.14 -12.89
N GLY A 78 -15.91 -15.39 -12.41
CA GLY A 78 -15.54 -16.54 -13.24
C GLY A 78 -14.06 -16.56 -13.64
N ILE A 79 -13.19 -15.90 -12.89
CA ILE A 79 -11.74 -15.89 -13.10
C ILE A 79 -11.04 -16.63 -11.96
N PRO A 80 -10.14 -17.59 -12.25
CA PRO A 80 -9.41 -18.29 -11.20
C PRO A 80 -8.33 -17.36 -10.59
N ILE A 81 -8.30 -17.30 -9.26
CA ILE A 81 -7.27 -16.58 -8.50
C ILE A 81 -6.71 -17.56 -7.45
N LYS A 82 -5.45 -17.95 -7.60
CA LYS A 82 -4.75 -18.85 -6.69
C LYS A 82 -3.82 -18.10 -5.75
N THR A 83 -3.41 -16.91 -6.15
CA THR A 83 -2.55 -16.03 -5.36
C THR A 83 -2.96 -14.58 -5.58
N ALA A 84 -3.20 -13.86 -4.50
CA ALA A 84 -3.36 -12.41 -4.52
C ALA A 84 -2.98 -11.86 -3.14
N LYS A 85 -1.84 -11.19 -3.04
CA LYS A 85 -1.36 -10.62 -1.79
C LYS A 85 -0.46 -9.42 -2.01
N PHE A 86 -0.52 -8.48 -1.09
CA PHE A 86 0.46 -7.42 -0.98
C PHE A 86 1.61 -7.88 -0.08
N SER A 87 2.83 -7.70 -0.54
CA SER A 87 4.04 -8.01 0.21
C SER A 87 4.54 -6.75 0.93
N GLU A 88 4.43 -6.73 2.26
CA GLU A 88 4.97 -5.63 3.07
C GLU A 88 6.50 -5.57 3.06
N SER A 89 7.18 -6.67 2.67
CA SER A 89 8.63 -6.74 2.65
C SER A 89 9.26 -5.95 1.52
N ASP A 90 8.61 -5.89 0.36
CA ASP A 90 9.09 -5.24 -0.86
C ASP A 90 8.08 -4.24 -1.46
N GLY A 91 6.91 -4.09 -0.86
CA GLY A 91 5.89 -3.14 -1.30
C GLY A 91 5.20 -3.53 -2.61
N THR A 92 5.23 -4.81 -2.99
CA THR A 92 4.66 -5.29 -4.25
C THR A 92 3.35 -6.04 -4.05
N PHE A 93 2.47 -5.93 -5.04
CA PHE A 93 1.30 -6.80 -5.15
C PHE A 93 1.64 -7.99 -6.05
N ASN A 94 1.40 -9.21 -5.55
CA ASN A 94 1.68 -10.45 -6.25
C ASN A 94 0.38 -11.20 -6.51
N SER A 95 0.10 -11.50 -7.77
CA SER A 95 -1.03 -12.33 -8.19
C SER A 95 -0.63 -13.23 -9.36
N ASP A 96 -1.24 -14.42 -9.42
CA ASP A 96 -1.18 -15.30 -10.58
C ASP A 96 -2.19 -14.90 -11.66
N ASN A 97 -3.07 -13.95 -11.36
CA ASN A 97 -4.04 -13.44 -12.31
C ASN A 97 -3.53 -12.14 -12.98
N GLU A 98 -3.39 -12.18 -14.29
CA GLU A 98 -2.80 -11.09 -15.07
C GLU A 98 -3.68 -9.83 -15.04
N TYR A 99 -5.00 -9.96 -15.08
CA TYR A 99 -5.92 -8.82 -14.96
C TYR A 99 -5.70 -8.05 -13.65
N LEU A 100 -5.64 -8.75 -12.51
CA LEU A 100 -5.38 -8.12 -11.21
C LEU A 100 -4.00 -7.45 -11.17
N THR A 101 -3.00 -8.07 -11.76
CA THR A 101 -1.65 -7.52 -11.83
C THR A 101 -1.63 -6.21 -12.61
N ILE A 102 -2.35 -6.13 -13.73
CA ILE A 102 -2.42 -4.91 -14.55
C ILE A 102 -3.23 -3.82 -13.85
N ILE A 103 -4.39 -4.16 -13.28
CA ILE A 103 -5.22 -3.22 -12.52
C ILE A 103 -4.39 -2.59 -11.40
N ASN A 104 -3.70 -3.41 -10.61
CA ASN A 104 -2.86 -2.92 -9.52
C ASN A 104 -1.67 -2.08 -10.04
N THR A 105 -1.02 -2.51 -11.13
CA THR A 105 0.15 -1.79 -11.65
C THR A 105 -0.23 -0.42 -12.20
N ALA A 106 -1.35 -0.31 -12.91
CA ALA A 106 -1.87 0.97 -13.37
C ALA A 106 -2.17 1.92 -12.19
N ALA A 107 -2.82 1.41 -11.14
CA ALA A 107 -3.11 2.16 -9.93
C ALA A 107 -1.83 2.67 -9.23
N VAL A 108 -0.83 1.79 -9.01
CA VAL A 108 0.47 2.17 -8.43
C VAL A 108 1.17 3.25 -9.25
N LYS A 109 1.09 3.18 -10.58
CA LYS A 109 1.67 4.18 -11.48
C LYS A 109 0.83 5.45 -11.61
N ARG A 110 -0.37 5.47 -11.02
CA ARG A 110 -1.35 6.55 -11.15
C ARG A 110 -1.65 6.88 -12.62
N MET A 111 -1.73 5.84 -13.44
CA MET A 111 -2.09 5.92 -14.85
C MET A 111 -3.54 5.48 -15.04
N ASP A 112 -4.19 6.02 -16.05
CA ASP A 112 -5.47 5.45 -16.52
C ASP A 112 -5.25 3.99 -16.91
N LEU A 113 -6.19 3.11 -16.53
CA LEU A 113 -6.06 1.67 -16.75
C LEU A 113 -5.96 1.31 -18.22
N LEU A 114 -6.79 1.95 -19.05
CA LEU A 114 -6.83 1.64 -20.48
C LEU A 114 -5.65 2.27 -21.23
N GLU A 115 -5.19 3.45 -20.83
CA GLU A 115 -3.94 4.03 -21.34
C GLU A 115 -2.74 3.14 -20.99
N TYR A 116 -2.68 2.62 -19.76
CA TYR A 116 -1.63 1.69 -19.36
C TYR A 116 -1.67 0.40 -20.18
N TYR A 117 -2.86 -0.20 -20.36
CA TYR A 117 -3.06 -1.38 -21.20
C TYR A 117 -2.64 -1.11 -22.65
N ASP A 118 -3.13 -0.03 -23.27
CA ASP A 118 -2.85 0.31 -24.66
C ASP A 118 -1.35 0.53 -24.91
N SER A 119 -0.61 1.02 -23.91
CA SER A 119 0.86 1.14 -23.98
C SER A 119 1.59 -0.22 -23.94
N ARG A 120 0.90 -1.30 -23.60
CA ARG A 120 1.45 -2.65 -23.40
C ARG A 120 0.76 -3.73 -24.22
N GLN A 121 -0.20 -3.40 -25.06
CA GLN A 121 -1.05 -4.37 -25.79
C GLN A 121 -0.26 -5.40 -26.62
N ASN A 122 0.95 -5.09 -27.06
CA ASN A 122 1.79 -6.04 -27.80
C ASN A 122 2.46 -7.12 -26.93
N ILE A 123 2.33 -7.02 -25.61
CA ILE A 123 2.98 -7.90 -24.63
C ILE A 123 1.94 -8.67 -23.82
N LEU A 124 0.72 -8.15 -23.73
CA LEU A 124 -0.33 -8.69 -22.87
C LEU A 124 -1.28 -9.57 -23.69
N ASP A 125 -1.49 -10.79 -23.21
CA ASP A 125 -2.44 -11.76 -23.79
C ASP A 125 -3.77 -11.73 -23.00
N ILE A 126 -4.33 -10.53 -22.82
CA ILE A 126 -5.61 -10.34 -22.15
C ILE A 126 -6.52 -9.41 -22.96
N GLU A 127 -7.82 -9.59 -22.80
CA GLU A 127 -8.80 -8.80 -23.52
C GLU A 127 -9.10 -7.47 -22.81
N ARG A 128 -9.04 -6.37 -23.58
CA ARG A 128 -9.22 -4.99 -23.09
C ARG A 128 -10.57 -4.75 -22.41
N ASN A 129 -11.66 -5.23 -23.03
CA ASN A 129 -13.00 -5.02 -22.47
C ASN A 129 -13.20 -5.82 -21.19
N THR A 130 -12.69 -7.04 -21.12
CA THR A 130 -12.69 -7.86 -19.93
C THR A 130 -11.90 -7.21 -18.81
N LEU A 131 -10.73 -6.64 -19.12
CA LEU A 131 -9.94 -5.88 -18.15
C LEU A 131 -10.72 -4.72 -17.54
N TYR A 132 -11.38 -3.92 -18.38
CA TYR A 132 -12.19 -2.80 -17.93
C TYR A 132 -13.35 -3.26 -17.03
N LEU A 133 -14.10 -4.27 -17.47
CA LEU A 133 -15.24 -4.80 -16.70
C LEU A 133 -14.80 -5.36 -15.34
N LEU A 134 -13.68 -6.09 -15.30
CA LEU A 134 -13.13 -6.62 -14.06
C LEU A 134 -12.66 -5.52 -13.11
N ALA A 135 -12.07 -4.45 -13.63
CA ALA A 135 -11.66 -3.30 -12.80
C ALA A 135 -12.87 -2.59 -12.17
N GLU A 136 -13.94 -2.36 -12.96
CA GLU A 136 -15.16 -1.76 -12.44
C GLU A 136 -15.88 -2.69 -11.43
N GLU A 137 -15.90 -3.99 -11.70
CA GLU A 137 -16.47 -4.98 -10.77
C GLU A 137 -15.66 -5.05 -9.46
N LEU A 138 -14.33 -4.97 -9.52
CA LEU A 138 -13.48 -4.94 -8.33
C LEU A 138 -13.76 -3.69 -7.47
N LYS A 139 -13.93 -2.53 -8.10
CA LYS A 139 -14.33 -1.30 -7.39
C LYS A 139 -15.68 -1.47 -6.70
N ARG A 140 -16.66 -2.05 -7.42
CA ARG A 140 -17.98 -2.32 -6.86
C ARG A 140 -17.93 -3.30 -5.70
N PHE A 141 -17.21 -4.41 -5.85
CA PHE A 141 -17.02 -5.42 -4.83
C PHE A 141 -16.41 -4.84 -3.55
N LYS A 142 -15.33 -4.06 -3.68
CA LYS A 142 -14.72 -3.35 -2.55
C LYS A 142 -15.72 -2.43 -1.84
N LYS A 143 -16.48 -1.66 -2.60
CA LYS A 143 -17.48 -0.74 -2.06
C LYS A 143 -18.61 -1.47 -1.33
N GLU A 144 -19.17 -2.53 -1.91
CA GLU A 144 -20.26 -3.33 -1.33
C GLU A 144 -19.84 -3.97 -0.01
N LYS A 145 -18.60 -4.44 0.09
CA LYS A 145 -18.06 -5.08 1.30
C LYS A 145 -17.41 -4.11 2.30
N GLY A 146 -17.27 -2.85 1.93
CA GLY A 146 -16.54 -1.86 2.75
C GLY A 146 -15.05 -2.15 2.87
N LEU A 147 -14.48 -2.80 1.84
CA LEU A 147 -13.08 -3.18 1.78
C LEU A 147 -12.23 -2.13 1.04
N LYS A 148 -10.95 -2.09 1.37
CA LYS A 148 -9.92 -1.29 0.71
C LYS A 148 -8.74 -2.18 0.35
N ASP A 149 -8.11 -1.95 -0.78
CA ASP A 149 -6.77 -2.48 -1.04
C ASP A 149 -5.67 -1.47 -0.64
N PHE A 150 -4.42 -1.82 -0.88
CA PHE A 150 -3.29 -0.97 -0.49
C PHE A 150 -3.21 0.32 -1.34
N ASN A 151 -3.71 0.34 -2.56
CA ASN A 151 -3.76 1.55 -3.38
C ASN A 151 -4.86 2.49 -2.86
N ASP A 152 -6.06 1.96 -2.58
CA ASP A 152 -7.15 2.74 -1.96
C ASP A 152 -6.69 3.38 -0.64
N LEU A 153 -5.91 2.64 0.16
CA LEU A 153 -5.37 3.14 1.43
C LEU A 153 -4.49 4.38 1.23
N LEU A 154 -3.60 4.34 0.25
CA LEU A 154 -2.73 5.49 -0.04
C LEU A 154 -3.50 6.65 -0.67
N GLU A 155 -4.48 6.38 -1.54
CA GLU A 155 -5.33 7.41 -2.12
C GLU A 155 -6.17 8.12 -1.06
N ASP A 156 -6.81 7.37 -0.16
CA ASP A 156 -7.56 7.93 0.96
C ASP A 156 -6.65 8.75 1.90
N PHE A 157 -5.42 8.27 2.12
CA PHE A 157 -4.45 8.99 2.95
C PHE A 157 -4.04 10.32 2.31
N ILE A 158 -3.79 10.33 1.00
CA ILE A 158 -3.45 11.56 0.25
C ILE A 158 -4.63 12.54 0.24
N ALA A 159 -5.86 12.03 0.10
CA ALA A 159 -7.08 12.83 0.09
C ALA A 159 -7.45 13.40 1.48
N LYS A 160 -6.87 12.87 2.56
CA LYS A 160 -7.14 13.34 3.91
C LYS A 160 -6.58 14.75 4.13
N GLU A 161 -7.43 15.69 4.53
CA GLU A 161 -7.07 17.11 4.69
C GLU A 161 -6.08 17.38 5.84
N LYS A 162 -6.07 16.52 6.87
CA LYS A 162 -5.25 16.71 8.08
C LYS A 162 -4.45 15.46 8.41
N HIS A 163 -3.16 15.62 8.44
CA HIS A 163 -2.19 14.61 8.87
C HIS A 163 -1.45 15.06 10.13
N ASN A 164 -0.81 14.12 10.83
CA ASN A 164 0.14 14.50 11.86
C ASN A 164 1.26 15.35 11.25
N LYS A 165 1.60 16.43 11.92
CA LYS A 165 2.70 17.28 11.49
C LYS A 165 4.01 16.73 12.01
N PHE A 166 4.99 16.66 11.14
CA PHE A 166 6.40 16.42 11.46
C PHE A 166 7.16 17.72 11.29
N GLU A 167 8.20 17.91 12.08
CA GLU A 167 9.19 18.94 11.81
C GLU A 167 10.13 18.44 10.69
N VAL A 168 10.38 19.29 9.70
CA VAL A 168 11.18 18.99 8.50
C VAL A 168 12.47 19.80 8.54
#